data_07d9250213866e9739b7b558d1df9598
#
_entry.id   07d9250213866e9739b7b558d1df9598
#
_cell.length_a   1.000
_cell.length_b   1.000
_cell.length_c   1.000
_cell.angle_alpha   90.00
_cell.angle_beta   90.00
_cell.angle_gamma   90.00
#
_symmetry.space_group_name_H-M   'P 1'
#
loop_
_entity.id
_entity.type
_entity.pdbx_description
1 polymer ?
#
loop_
_entity_poly.entity_id
_entity_poly.type
_entity_poly.pdbx_seq_one_letter_code
_entity_poly.pdbx_strand_id
1 'polypeptide(L)'
;CKLQWRMVNKICQNAKQVYVSGDDDQAIYRWAGADVEHLISLKGDRQVLQQSYRCSQVIQDCSQTIIGRVRNRIPKSWKGTGKKGSVVYHNYPEGVNLRDPGSWLVMARTNYMLDEIERDIRLQGMLYKRNNKLPISAKLLNAVEAWKKLNSGEIVPLADIRDIYSYM
;
A
#
# COMPACT_ATOMS: atom_id res chain seq x y z
N CYS A 1 8.92 -9.21 -16.39
CA CYS A 1 9.39 -10.60 -16.64
C CYS A 1 10.21 -10.67 -17.94
N LYS A 2 10.87 -11.80 -18.20
CA LYS A 2 11.72 -11.99 -19.40
C LYS A 2 10.98 -11.72 -20.71
N LEU A 3 9.71 -12.10 -20.80
CA LEU A 3 8.91 -11.84 -22.01
C LEU A 3 8.70 -10.34 -22.23
N GLN A 4 8.36 -9.59 -21.18
CA GLN A 4 8.20 -8.13 -21.26
C GLN A 4 9.50 -7.46 -21.70
N TRP A 5 10.66 -7.86 -21.18
CA TRP A 5 11.95 -7.34 -21.63
C TRP A 5 12.25 -7.65 -23.10
N ARG A 6 11.91 -8.85 -23.57
CA ARG A 6 12.02 -9.18 -25.01
C ARG A 6 11.15 -8.26 -25.88
N MET A 7 9.91 -7.97 -25.43
CA MET A 7 9.04 -7.03 -26.15
C MET A 7 9.62 -5.62 -26.15
N VAL A 8 10.07 -5.12 -24.99
CA VAL A 8 10.70 -3.79 -24.89
C VAL A 8 11.92 -3.70 -25.81
N ASN A 9 12.82 -4.67 -25.77
CA ASN A 9 13.99 -4.70 -26.63
C ASN A 9 13.60 -4.70 -28.12
N LYS A 10 12.53 -5.39 -28.50
CA LYS A 10 12.05 -5.41 -29.88
C LYS A 10 11.50 -4.06 -30.31
N ILE A 11 10.71 -3.41 -29.44
CA ILE A 11 10.15 -2.07 -29.68
C ILE A 11 11.27 -1.03 -29.81
N CYS A 12 12.29 -1.12 -28.94
CA CYS A 12 13.38 -0.17 -28.89
C CYS A 12 14.51 -0.43 -29.88
N GLN A 13 14.40 -1.45 -30.74
CA GLN A 13 15.46 -1.93 -31.64
C GLN A 13 16.08 -0.81 -32.50
N ASN A 14 15.26 0.14 -32.97
CA ASN A 14 15.69 1.26 -33.81
C ASN A 14 15.72 2.60 -33.06
N ALA A 15 15.56 2.60 -31.76
CA ALA A 15 15.62 3.81 -30.96
C ALA A 15 17.06 4.33 -30.83
N LYS A 16 17.26 5.63 -31.04
CA LYS A 16 18.58 6.26 -30.84
C LYS A 16 18.96 6.33 -29.36
N GLN A 17 17.99 6.48 -28.48
CA GLN A 17 18.15 6.52 -27.03
C GLN A 17 16.97 5.83 -26.36
N VAL A 18 17.23 5.14 -25.27
CA VAL A 18 16.21 4.47 -24.44
C VAL A 18 16.45 4.84 -22.99
N TYR A 19 15.45 5.39 -22.35
CA TYR A 19 15.48 5.70 -20.92
C TYR A 19 14.68 4.66 -20.17
N VAL A 20 15.31 4.03 -19.18
CA VAL A 20 14.68 3.03 -18.34
C VAL A 20 14.69 3.53 -16.90
N SER A 21 13.53 3.59 -16.28
CA SER A 21 13.38 3.91 -14.85
C SER A 21 12.90 2.67 -14.10
N GLY A 22 13.49 2.40 -12.95
CA GLY A 22 13.12 1.25 -12.12
C GLY A 22 13.78 1.31 -10.75
N ASP A 23 13.34 0.42 -9.88
CA ASP A 23 13.90 0.25 -8.54
C ASP A 23 14.01 -1.25 -8.24
N ASP A 24 15.23 -1.74 -8.19
CA ASP A 24 15.54 -3.15 -7.93
C ASP A 24 15.19 -3.55 -6.48
N ASP A 25 15.18 -2.60 -5.55
CA ASP A 25 14.81 -2.85 -4.15
C ASP A 25 13.30 -3.09 -3.98
N GLN A 26 12.46 -2.69 -4.95
CA GLN A 26 11.02 -2.90 -4.94
C GLN A 26 10.56 -4.17 -5.64
N ALA A 27 11.46 -5.07 -5.96
CA ALA A 27 11.18 -6.32 -6.67
C ALA A 27 10.54 -7.39 -5.75
N ILE A 28 9.38 -7.10 -5.21
CA ILE A 28 8.65 -8.00 -4.30
C ILE A 28 7.88 -9.11 -5.01
N TYR A 29 7.79 -9.08 -6.35
CA TYR A 29 7.05 -10.06 -7.17
C TYR A 29 7.97 -11.02 -7.94
N ARG A 30 9.14 -11.37 -7.39
CA ARG A 30 10.07 -12.34 -8.04
C ARG A 30 9.40 -13.69 -8.25
N TRP A 31 8.58 -14.14 -7.32
CA TRP A 31 7.78 -15.36 -7.44
C TRP A 31 6.77 -15.33 -8.60
N ALA A 32 6.34 -14.14 -9.03
CA ALA A 32 5.48 -13.92 -10.20
C ALA A 32 6.27 -13.66 -11.49
N GLY A 33 7.59 -13.92 -11.49
CA GLY A 33 8.45 -13.82 -12.66
C GLY A 33 9.05 -12.43 -12.92
N ALA A 34 9.10 -11.55 -11.91
CA ALA A 34 9.84 -10.29 -12.03
C ALA A 34 11.33 -10.57 -12.23
N ASP A 35 11.92 -9.98 -13.28
CA ASP A 35 13.31 -10.14 -13.66
C ASP A 35 14.13 -8.92 -13.25
N VAL A 36 14.65 -8.98 -12.04
CA VAL A 36 15.47 -7.93 -11.43
C VAL A 36 16.87 -7.94 -12.00
N GLU A 37 17.41 -9.12 -12.26
CA GLU A 37 18.74 -9.30 -12.81
C GLU A 37 18.89 -8.57 -14.16
N HIS A 38 17.84 -8.59 -14.97
CA HIS A 38 17.84 -7.86 -16.23
C HIS A 38 17.97 -6.35 -16.01
N LEU A 39 17.22 -5.78 -15.06
CA LEU A 39 17.33 -4.35 -14.72
C LEU A 39 18.72 -3.99 -14.21
N ILE A 40 19.29 -4.81 -13.34
CA ILE A 40 20.64 -4.59 -12.78
C ILE A 40 21.72 -4.68 -13.86
N SER A 41 21.54 -5.58 -14.83
CA SER A 41 22.52 -5.84 -15.90
C SER A 41 22.43 -4.89 -17.10
N LEU A 42 21.45 -3.99 -17.15
CA LEU A 42 21.33 -3.01 -18.22
C LEU A 42 22.63 -2.19 -18.34
N LYS A 43 23.12 -2.09 -19.59
CA LYS A 43 24.29 -1.28 -19.92
C LYS A 43 23.85 0.15 -20.24
N GLY A 44 24.69 1.12 -19.92
CA GLY A 44 24.46 2.53 -20.19
C GLY A 44 24.78 3.41 -18.99
N ASP A 45 24.55 4.70 -19.14
CA ASP A 45 24.74 5.66 -18.06
C ASP A 45 23.64 5.47 -17.01
N ARG A 46 24.07 5.35 -15.75
CA ARG A 46 23.18 5.10 -14.63
C ARG A 46 23.18 6.28 -13.69
N GLN A 47 21.99 6.78 -13.43
CA GLN A 47 21.78 7.83 -12.44
C GLN A 47 20.87 7.33 -11.32
N VAL A 48 21.32 7.45 -10.08
CA VAL A 48 20.53 7.12 -8.89
C VAL A 48 19.89 8.41 -8.36
N LEU A 49 18.57 8.43 -8.25
CA LEU A 49 17.82 9.51 -7.64
C LEU A 49 17.88 9.36 -6.11
N GLN A 50 18.73 10.15 -5.47
CA GLN A 50 19.04 9.98 -4.05
C GLN A 50 18.06 10.68 -3.12
N GLN A 51 17.30 11.67 -3.60
CA GLN A 51 16.40 12.45 -2.74
C GLN A 51 15.05 11.78 -2.59
N SER A 52 14.68 11.45 -1.37
CA SER A 52 13.31 11.06 -1.02
C SER A 52 12.50 12.29 -0.62
N TYR A 53 11.33 12.47 -1.22
CA TYR A 53 10.37 13.50 -0.86
C TYR A 53 9.23 12.98 0.01
N ARG A 54 9.28 11.69 0.38
CA ARG A 54 8.21 10.99 1.11
C ARG A 54 8.58 10.77 2.58
N CYS A 55 9.72 10.15 2.83
CA CYS A 55 10.09 9.64 4.14
C CYS A 55 11.09 10.54 4.85
N SER A 56 10.99 10.61 6.18
CA SER A 56 12.01 11.24 7.03
C SER A 56 13.33 10.45 6.99
N GLN A 57 14.42 11.08 7.40
CA GLN A 57 15.73 10.43 7.41
C GLN A 57 15.75 9.16 8.27
N VAL A 58 15.13 9.19 9.45
CA VAL A 58 15.07 8.05 10.37
C VAL A 58 14.41 6.82 9.72
N ILE A 59 13.33 7.03 8.95
CA ILE A 59 12.66 5.93 8.22
C ILE A 59 13.54 5.43 7.08
N GLN A 60 14.25 6.32 6.37
CA GLN A 60 15.19 5.94 5.33
C GLN A 60 16.34 5.09 5.88
N ASP A 61 16.93 5.49 7.00
CA ASP A 61 18.04 4.77 7.65
C ASP A 61 17.60 3.37 8.07
N CYS A 62 16.41 3.26 8.66
CA CYS A 62 15.81 1.97 9.00
C CYS A 62 15.62 1.09 7.75
N SER A 63 15.06 1.64 6.68
CA SER A 63 14.84 0.90 5.43
C SER A 63 16.18 0.46 4.80
N GLN A 64 17.21 1.30 4.82
CA GLN A 64 18.54 0.96 4.31
C GLN A 64 19.19 -0.17 5.11
N THR A 65 19.00 -0.22 6.41
CA THR A 65 19.48 -1.32 7.27
C THR A 65 18.86 -2.65 6.88
N ILE A 66 17.57 -2.65 6.51
CA ILE A 66 16.85 -3.86 6.10
C ILE A 66 17.26 -4.28 4.68
N ILE A 67 17.19 -3.36 3.72
CA ILE A 67 17.44 -3.66 2.31
C ILE A 67 18.91 -3.95 2.02
N GLY A 68 19.82 -3.41 2.82
CA GLY A 68 21.27 -3.68 2.71
C GLY A 68 21.66 -5.15 2.91
N ARG A 69 20.74 -5.98 3.45
CA ARG A 69 20.94 -7.45 3.55
C ARG A 69 20.78 -8.16 2.20
N VAL A 70 20.21 -7.51 1.21
CA VAL A 70 20.06 -8.04 -0.16
C VAL A 70 21.40 -7.91 -0.87
N ARG A 71 21.98 -9.03 -1.31
CA ARG A 71 23.31 -9.06 -1.93
C ARG A 71 23.32 -8.55 -3.38
N ASN A 72 22.32 -8.93 -4.17
CA ASN A 72 22.22 -8.55 -5.58
C ASN A 72 21.31 -7.35 -5.75
N ARG A 73 21.90 -6.15 -5.63
CA ARG A 73 21.23 -4.86 -5.75
C ARG A 73 22.19 -3.77 -6.26
N ILE A 74 21.62 -2.72 -6.80
CA ILE A 74 22.36 -1.50 -7.14
C ILE A 74 22.62 -0.73 -5.83
N PRO A 75 23.87 -0.41 -5.48
CA PRO A 75 24.17 0.41 -4.32
C PRO A 75 23.49 1.78 -4.44
N LYS A 76 22.70 2.13 -3.44
CA LYS A 76 21.97 3.40 -3.37
C LYS A 76 22.07 3.97 -1.96
N SER A 77 22.21 5.28 -1.88
CA SER A 77 22.05 6.02 -0.64
C SER A 77 20.87 7.00 -0.81
N TRP A 78 20.11 7.18 0.24
CA TRP A 78 18.93 8.01 0.22
C TRP A 78 19.05 9.15 1.23
N LYS A 79 18.65 10.34 0.79
CA LYS A 79 18.44 11.48 1.69
C LYS A 79 16.95 11.58 1.97
N GLY A 80 16.57 11.59 3.23
CA GLY A 80 15.19 11.79 3.66
C GLY A 80 14.74 13.24 3.51
N THR A 81 13.47 13.46 3.78
CA THR A 81 12.93 14.82 3.91
C THR A 81 13.41 15.45 5.22
N GLY A 82 13.34 16.78 5.34
CA GLY A 82 13.56 17.49 6.60
C GLY A 82 12.44 17.28 7.66
N LYS A 83 11.42 16.47 7.35
CA LYS A 83 10.32 16.17 8.28
C LYS A 83 10.80 15.27 9.40
N LYS A 84 10.28 15.50 10.61
CA LYS A 84 10.48 14.60 11.74
C LYS A 84 9.80 13.27 11.48
N GLY A 85 10.37 12.19 11.99
CA GLY A 85 9.81 10.85 11.94
C GLY A 85 10.38 10.00 13.06
N SER A 86 9.74 8.89 13.34
CA SER A 86 10.22 7.92 14.33
C SER A 86 9.96 6.50 13.83
N VAL A 87 10.74 5.56 14.34
CA VAL A 87 10.56 4.12 14.16
C VAL A 87 10.50 3.51 15.55
N VAL A 88 9.40 2.84 15.83
CA VAL A 88 9.18 2.17 17.11
C VAL A 88 8.98 0.68 16.85
N TYR A 89 9.61 -0.16 17.65
CA TYR A 89 9.46 -1.62 17.55
C TYR A 89 8.56 -2.12 18.68
N HIS A 90 7.59 -2.95 18.31
CA HIS A 90 6.74 -3.67 19.24
C HIS A 90 6.88 -5.17 19.02
N ASN A 91 6.87 -5.94 20.07
CA ASN A 91 6.92 -7.41 19.98
C ASN A 91 5.59 -8.00 19.50
N TYR A 92 4.48 -7.30 19.75
CA TYR A 92 3.13 -7.74 19.45
C TYR A 92 2.31 -6.56 18.89
N PRO A 93 1.35 -6.82 18.00
CA PRO A 93 0.48 -5.77 17.44
C PRO A 93 -0.33 -4.99 18.48
N GLU A 94 -0.70 -5.62 19.60
CA GLU A 94 -1.48 -5.03 20.69
C GLU A 94 -0.77 -3.87 21.39
N GLY A 95 0.54 -3.78 21.24
CA GLY A 95 1.35 -2.65 21.74
C GLY A 95 1.13 -1.37 20.93
N VAL A 96 0.43 -1.41 19.80
CA VAL A 96 0.21 -0.26 18.94
C VAL A 96 -1.20 0.30 19.19
N ASN A 97 -1.27 1.53 19.68
CA ASN A 97 -2.56 2.22 19.87
C ASN A 97 -3.03 2.84 18.54
N LEU A 98 -3.87 2.14 17.81
CA LEU A 98 -4.44 2.63 16.54
C LEU A 98 -5.46 3.76 16.71
N ARG A 99 -5.86 4.10 17.94
CA ARG A 99 -6.75 5.22 18.24
C ARG A 99 -6.05 6.57 18.30
N ASP A 100 -4.72 6.56 18.32
CA ASP A 100 -3.96 7.81 18.28
C ASP A 100 -4.30 8.60 17.02
N PRO A 101 -4.41 9.94 17.13
CA PRO A 101 -4.82 10.79 16.01
C PRO A 101 -3.87 10.62 14.82
N GLY A 102 -4.45 10.50 13.62
CA GLY A 102 -3.69 10.40 12.38
C GLY A 102 -4.28 9.41 11.40
N SER A 103 -3.54 9.16 10.33
CA SER A 103 -3.86 8.16 9.33
C SER A 103 -2.94 6.97 9.49
N TRP A 104 -3.51 5.80 9.68
CA TRP A 104 -2.78 4.55 9.85
C TRP A 104 -2.80 3.72 8.57
N LEU A 105 -1.66 3.16 8.20
CA LEU A 105 -1.54 2.14 7.18
C LEU A 105 -0.97 0.88 7.83
N VAL A 106 -1.80 -0.16 7.91
CA VAL A 106 -1.40 -1.46 8.45
C VAL A 106 -1.05 -2.39 7.29
N MET A 107 0.12 -2.96 7.32
CA MET A 107 0.61 -3.89 6.31
C MET A 107 1.10 -5.18 6.95
N ALA A 108 0.88 -6.30 6.29
CA ALA A 108 1.41 -7.59 6.69
C ALA A 108 1.92 -8.37 5.48
N ARG A 109 2.72 -9.39 5.73
CA ARG A 109 3.27 -10.24 4.67
C ARG A 109 2.19 -11.06 3.96
N THR A 110 1.16 -11.45 4.67
CA THR A 110 0.06 -12.27 4.15
C THR A 110 -1.29 -11.71 4.62
N ASN A 111 -2.34 -11.97 3.84
CA ASN A 111 -3.67 -11.44 4.16
C ASN A 111 -4.23 -11.98 5.48
N TYR A 112 -3.96 -13.24 5.83
CA TYR A 112 -4.49 -13.82 7.07
C TYR A 112 -3.95 -13.13 8.34
N MET A 113 -2.73 -12.58 8.28
CA MET A 113 -2.16 -11.83 9.41
C MET A 113 -2.90 -10.52 9.66
N LEU A 114 -3.61 -9.99 8.66
CA LEU A 114 -4.44 -8.80 8.80
C LEU A 114 -5.82 -9.12 9.39
N ASP A 115 -6.27 -10.38 9.34
CA ASP A 115 -7.63 -10.75 9.77
C ASP A 115 -7.81 -10.55 11.28
N GLU A 116 -6.78 -10.82 12.07
CA GLU A 116 -6.78 -10.61 13.51
C GLU A 116 -6.84 -9.11 13.86
N ILE A 117 -5.98 -8.31 13.24
CA ILE A 117 -5.97 -6.86 13.42
C ILE A 117 -7.29 -6.24 12.94
N GLU A 118 -7.83 -6.73 11.83
CA GLU A 118 -9.13 -6.27 11.32
C GLU A 118 -10.26 -6.56 12.31
N ARG A 119 -10.25 -7.76 12.92
CA ARG A 119 -11.24 -8.11 13.96
C ARG A 119 -11.16 -7.15 15.13
N ASP A 120 -9.96 -6.84 15.62
CA ASP A 120 -9.77 -5.95 16.76
C ASP A 120 -10.20 -4.51 16.46
N ILE A 121 -9.84 -4.00 15.27
CA ILE A 121 -10.29 -2.68 14.78
C ILE A 121 -11.83 -2.61 14.74
N ARG A 122 -12.47 -3.67 14.26
CA ARG A 122 -13.92 -3.79 14.15
C ARG A 122 -14.59 -3.81 15.52
N LEU A 123 -14.07 -4.61 16.46
CA LEU A 123 -14.57 -4.67 17.83
C LEU A 123 -14.43 -3.32 18.56
N GLN A 124 -13.43 -2.52 18.22
CA GLN A 124 -13.23 -1.19 18.74
C GLN A 124 -14.09 -0.11 18.07
N GLY A 125 -14.91 -0.47 17.07
CA GLY A 125 -15.78 0.46 16.34
C GLY A 125 -15.02 1.47 15.47
N MET A 126 -13.77 1.18 15.07
CA MET A 126 -12.98 2.08 14.25
C MET A 126 -13.31 1.92 12.77
N LEU A 127 -13.30 3.04 12.03
CA LEU A 127 -13.47 3.03 10.59
C LEU A 127 -12.14 2.66 9.90
N TYR A 128 -12.20 1.73 8.96
CA TYR A 128 -11.03 1.31 8.19
C TYR A 128 -11.40 0.97 6.75
N LYS A 129 -10.40 0.81 5.91
CA LYS A 129 -10.52 0.26 4.55
C LYS A 129 -9.57 -0.92 4.39
N ARG A 130 -10.03 -2.00 3.79
CA ARG A 130 -9.18 -3.11 3.36
C ARG A 130 -9.17 -3.16 1.83
N ASN A 131 -7.99 -3.08 1.21
CA ASN A 131 -7.83 -3.02 -0.23
C ASN A 131 -8.69 -1.91 -0.89
N ASN A 132 -8.71 -0.74 -0.29
CA ASN A 132 -9.52 0.43 -0.68
C ASN A 132 -11.04 0.22 -0.62
N LYS A 133 -11.52 -0.87 -0.04
CA LYS A 133 -12.96 -1.13 0.17
C LYS A 133 -13.33 -0.90 1.63
N LEU A 134 -14.46 -0.26 1.85
CA LEU A 134 -15.05 -0.19 3.19
C LEU A 134 -15.57 -1.59 3.59
N PRO A 135 -15.51 -1.95 4.88
CA PRO A 135 -16.05 -3.22 5.38
C PRO A 135 -17.58 -3.25 5.40
N ILE A 136 -18.20 -2.14 5.04
CA ILE A 136 -19.64 -1.93 5.06
C ILE A 136 -20.14 -2.01 3.61
N SER A 137 -21.18 -2.82 3.35
CA SER A 137 -21.79 -2.91 2.03
C SER A 137 -22.47 -1.61 1.63
N ALA A 138 -22.49 -1.28 0.35
CA ALA A 138 -23.23 -0.12 -0.17
C ALA A 138 -24.72 -0.21 0.20
N LYS A 139 -25.26 -1.43 0.20
CA LYS A 139 -26.65 -1.70 0.60
C LYS A 139 -26.93 -1.26 2.05
N LEU A 140 -26.03 -1.58 2.99
CA LEU A 140 -26.17 -1.17 4.39
C LEU A 140 -26.05 0.35 4.53
N LEU A 141 -25.12 0.99 3.81
CA LEU A 141 -25.01 2.45 3.83
C LEU A 141 -26.29 3.12 3.34
N ASN A 142 -26.84 2.65 2.21
CA ASN A 142 -28.09 3.15 1.67
C ASN A 142 -29.26 2.94 2.66
N ALA A 143 -29.33 1.78 3.31
CA ALA A 143 -30.35 1.51 4.32
C ALA A 143 -30.24 2.47 5.51
N VAL A 144 -29.03 2.78 5.99
CA VAL A 144 -28.81 3.75 7.07
C VAL A 144 -29.20 5.17 6.64
N GLU A 145 -28.86 5.57 5.42
CA GLU A 145 -29.28 6.89 4.90
C GLU A 145 -30.80 7.00 4.74
N ALA A 146 -31.42 5.97 4.19
CA ALA A 146 -32.87 5.88 4.07
C ALA A 146 -33.56 5.92 5.44
N TRP A 147 -33.02 5.21 6.43
CA TRP A 147 -33.54 5.24 7.81
C TRP A 147 -33.45 6.64 8.44
N LYS A 148 -32.33 7.36 8.20
CA LYS A 148 -32.18 8.75 8.67
C LYS A 148 -33.25 9.66 8.06
N LYS A 149 -33.46 9.57 6.73
CA LYS A 149 -34.51 10.33 6.02
C LYS A 149 -35.89 10.02 6.55
N LEU A 150 -36.20 8.74 6.74
CA LEU A 150 -37.49 8.33 7.31
C LEU A 150 -37.71 8.93 8.73
N ASN A 151 -36.65 8.94 9.52
CA ASN A 151 -36.69 9.47 10.90
C ASN A 151 -36.79 11.00 10.94
N SER A 152 -36.38 11.70 9.88
CA SER A 152 -36.57 13.15 9.70
C SER A 152 -37.93 13.51 9.09
N GLY A 153 -38.80 12.52 8.80
CA GLY A 153 -40.10 12.73 8.19
C GLY A 153 -40.09 12.90 6.66
N GLU A 154 -38.99 12.57 6.01
CA GLU A 154 -38.87 12.61 4.56
C GLU A 154 -39.48 11.35 3.93
N ILE A 155 -39.97 11.51 2.68
CA ILE A 155 -40.50 10.37 1.91
C ILE A 155 -39.34 9.52 1.41
N VAL A 156 -39.40 8.22 1.69
CA VAL A 156 -38.41 7.23 1.32
C VAL A 156 -39.03 6.20 0.39
N PRO A 157 -38.36 5.80 -0.73
CA PRO A 157 -38.84 4.76 -1.62
C PRO A 157 -39.08 3.43 -0.90
N LEU A 158 -40.13 2.69 -1.29
CA LEU A 158 -40.47 1.40 -0.70
C LEU A 158 -39.34 0.36 -0.79
N ALA A 159 -38.53 0.43 -1.84
CA ALA A 159 -37.35 -0.43 -2.00
C ALA A 159 -36.34 -0.21 -0.88
N ASP A 160 -36.07 1.05 -0.52
CA ASP A 160 -35.12 1.41 0.52
C ASP A 160 -35.66 1.04 1.90
N ILE A 161 -37.00 1.13 2.12
CA ILE A 161 -37.66 0.65 3.35
C ILE A 161 -37.46 -0.87 3.51
N ARG A 162 -37.59 -1.66 2.43
CA ARG A 162 -37.31 -3.09 2.48
C ARG A 162 -35.86 -3.39 2.85
N ASP A 163 -34.93 -2.58 2.34
CA ASP A 163 -33.51 -2.72 2.70
C ASP A 163 -33.27 -2.42 4.19
N ILE A 164 -33.91 -1.39 4.76
CA ILE A 164 -33.86 -1.12 6.20
C ILE A 164 -34.29 -2.36 6.99
N TYR A 165 -35.48 -2.92 6.69
CA TYR A 165 -35.99 -4.10 7.38
C TYR A 165 -35.14 -5.34 7.23
N SER A 166 -34.34 -5.46 6.18
CA SER A 166 -33.43 -6.60 6.00
C SER A 166 -32.24 -6.62 6.98
N TYR A 167 -32.01 -5.51 7.70
CA TYR A 167 -30.93 -5.34 8.68
C TYR A 167 -31.43 -5.20 10.13
N MET A 168 -32.74 -5.15 10.35
CA MET A 168 -33.38 -5.16 11.69
C MET A 168 -33.69 -6.60 12.13
#